data_b0b9adbc88d2e17c3f223e3d22a9e167
#
_entry.id   b0b9adbc88d2e17c3f223e3d22a9e167
#
_cell.length_a   1.000
_cell.length_b   1.000
_cell.length_c   1.000
_cell.angle_alpha   90.00
_cell.angle_beta   90.00
_cell.angle_gamma   90.00
#
_symmetry.space_group_name_H-M   'P 1'
#
loop_
_entity.id
_entity.type
_entity.pdbx_description
1 polymer ?
#
loop_
_entity_poly.entity_id
_entity_poly.type
_entity_poly.pdbx_seq_one_letter_code
_entity_poly.pdbx_strand_id
1 'polypeptide(L)'
;MVIQLADKDGRQIKELENVSIDAELNDGNRDFQITIPISDYDERMTYRCRVFAADTEIGGILGELGDNTSAETITWKGYNWRGYMAEKVIEPPSGQDYYTVTGELNNVLRDLIEPRFGGVFVVPETDTGVTVSGYQFARYCTLLDGLTDMLQEVGYRLNIRYNEGEPNECGYVVVEAVPIVDYSSEIELSQDSQLNFKMQDKRNGVNHLIVLGKGELKDRTVIHLYVQEDGSIGNTQYYSGIDEIERVYENTSADDSELRSEGIKQLRGLMDKQTFEMDVEALGIDVAIGDIIGGRDFITGMYMAKPVENIIVKIKNGIVSKEYKLEGN
;
A
#
# COMPACT_ATOMS: atom_id res chain seq x y z
N MET A 1 18.42 -0.54 14.82
CA MET A 1 17.44 -1.59 14.41
C MET A 1 18.22 -2.85 14.07
N VAL A 2 17.81 -3.99 14.58
CA VAL A 2 18.45 -5.30 14.29
C VAL A 2 17.69 -5.96 13.16
N ILE A 3 18.42 -6.43 12.14
CA ILE A 3 17.84 -7.18 11.01
C ILE A 3 18.19 -8.64 11.18
N GLN A 4 17.21 -9.49 11.05
CA GLN A 4 17.33 -10.91 11.30
C GLN A 4 17.02 -11.72 10.04
N LEU A 5 17.69 -12.87 9.93
CA LEU A 5 17.45 -13.89 8.93
C LEU A 5 16.81 -15.09 9.60
N ALA A 6 15.69 -15.56 9.05
CA ALA A 6 15.07 -16.84 9.40
C ALA A 6 14.95 -17.74 8.16
N ASP A 7 14.84 -19.04 8.39
CA ASP A 7 14.60 -20.00 7.32
C ASP A 7 13.15 -19.89 6.76
N LYS A 8 12.83 -20.70 5.76
CA LYS A 8 11.50 -20.73 5.13
C LYS A 8 10.35 -21.04 6.09
N ASP A 9 10.64 -21.71 7.19
CA ASP A 9 9.65 -22.09 8.20
C ASP A 9 9.54 -21.05 9.33
N GLY A 10 10.44 -20.07 9.34
CA GLY A 10 10.46 -18.96 10.31
C GLY A 10 11.38 -19.20 11.50
N ARG A 11 12.26 -20.21 11.46
CA ARG A 11 13.26 -20.42 12.52
C ARG A 11 14.43 -19.45 12.30
N GLN A 12 14.78 -18.74 13.33
CA GLN A 12 15.88 -17.79 13.31
C GLN A 12 17.22 -18.49 12.96
N ILE A 13 17.96 -17.90 12.02
CA ILE A 13 19.27 -18.38 11.61
C ILE A 13 20.38 -17.51 12.22
N LYS A 14 20.30 -16.20 12.03
CA LYS A 14 21.30 -15.23 12.53
C LYS A 14 20.80 -13.79 12.40
N GLU A 15 21.45 -12.89 13.10
CA GLU A 15 21.40 -11.45 12.83
C GLU A 15 22.26 -11.12 11.59
N LEU A 16 21.78 -10.18 10.78
CA LEU A 16 22.50 -9.67 9.62
C LEU A 16 23.18 -8.35 9.99
N GLU A 17 24.50 -8.36 9.93
CA GLU A 17 25.33 -7.18 10.03
C GLU A 17 25.56 -6.58 8.64
N ASN A 18 25.91 -5.28 8.55
CA ASN A 18 26.25 -4.59 7.29
C ASN A 18 25.22 -4.75 6.16
N VAL A 19 23.95 -4.94 6.50
CA VAL A 19 22.86 -5.05 5.54
C VAL A 19 22.35 -3.68 5.11
N SER A 20 22.10 -3.52 3.81
CA SER A 20 21.30 -2.41 3.29
C SER A 20 19.94 -2.93 2.87
N ILE A 21 18.89 -2.23 3.26
CA ILE A 21 17.51 -2.54 2.88
C ILE A 21 16.94 -1.37 2.10
N ASP A 22 16.21 -1.68 1.04
CA ASP A 22 15.35 -0.77 0.31
C ASP A 22 14.00 -1.47 0.16
N ALA A 23 12.96 -0.90 0.76
CA ALA A 23 11.64 -1.48 0.78
C ALA A 23 10.58 -0.39 0.56
N GLU A 24 9.65 -0.65 -0.34
CA GLU A 24 8.48 0.17 -0.57
C GLU A 24 7.25 -0.56 -0.03
N LEU A 25 6.70 -0.06 1.07
CA LEU A 25 5.52 -0.63 1.70
C LEU A 25 4.28 -0.04 1.02
N ASN A 26 3.42 -0.88 0.46
CA ASN A 26 2.15 -0.52 -0.16
C ASN A 26 2.22 0.25 -1.50
N ASP A 27 3.36 0.35 -2.16
CA ASP A 27 3.43 0.83 -3.55
C ASP A 27 3.15 -0.31 -4.56
N GLY A 28 2.97 0.07 -5.82
CA GLY A 28 2.66 -0.87 -6.91
C GLY A 28 3.64 -2.03 -7.05
N ASN A 29 4.91 -1.84 -6.71
CA ASN A 29 5.91 -2.90 -6.72
C ASN A 29 5.89 -3.76 -5.46
N ARG A 30 5.53 -3.20 -4.31
CA ARG A 30 5.46 -3.90 -3.01
C ARG A 30 6.66 -4.79 -2.75
N ASP A 31 7.83 -4.36 -3.24
CA ASP A 31 9.05 -5.14 -3.23
C ASP A 31 9.90 -4.85 -2.00
N PHE A 32 10.79 -5.77 -1.77
CA PHE A 32 11.75 -5.75 -0.68
C PHE A 32 13.09 -6.18 -1.24
N GLN A 33 14.09 -5.30 -1.13
CA GLN A 33 15.44 -5.57 -1.57
C GLN A 33 16.41 -5.47 -0.39
N ILE A 34 17.28 -6.47 -0.28
CA ILE A 34 18.42 -6.43 0.64
C ILE A 34 19.73 -6.61 -0.10
N THR A 35 20.76 -5.90 0.33
CA THR A 35 22.12 -6.03 -0.20
C THR A 35 23.07 -6.24 0.96
N ILE A 36 23.91 -7.27 0.84
CA ILE A 36 24.93 -7.63 1.82
C ILE A 36 26.30 -7.75 1.14
N PRO A 37 27.41 -7.46 1.85
CA PRO A 37 28.73 -7.80 1.36
C PRO A 37 28.90 -9.31 1.14
N ILE A 38 29.68 -9.72 0.14
CA ILE A 38 29.97 -11.15 -0.10
C ILE A 38 30.62 -11.80 1.13
N SER A 39 31.44 -11.04 1.89
CA SER A 39 32.06 -11.53 3.13
C SER A 39 31.07 -11.97 4.19
N ASP A 40 29.85 -11.40 4.19
CA ASP A 40 28.81 -11.62 5.20
C ASP A 40 27.75 -12.64 4.73
N TYR A 41 27.91 -13.14 3.49
CA TYR A 41 27.01 -14.12 2.93
C TYR A 41 27.02 -15.43 3.73
N ASP A 42 25.84 -15.95 3.97
CA ASP A 42 25.62 -17.23 4.64
C ASP A 42 24.92 -18.18 3.67
N GLU A 43 25.45 -19.37 3.45
CA GLU A 43 24.90 -20.37 2.54
C GLU A 43 23.51 -20.86 2.91
N ARG A 44 23.08 -20.66 4.18
CA ARG A 44 21.73 -20.93 4.65
C ARG A 44 20.71 -19.89 4.15
N MET A 45 21.18 -18.75 3.63
CA MET A 45 20.34 -17.73 3.04
C MET A 45 19.92 -18.17 1.63
N THR A 46 18.72 -18.73 1.56
CA THR A 46 18.18 -19.37 0.35
C THR A 46 16.78 -18.79 0.00
N TYR A 47 16.25 -19.23 -1.12
CA TYR A 47 14.87 -18.88 -1.50
C TYR A 47 13.88 -19.23 -0.41
N ARG A 48 12.90 -18.33 -0.21
CA ARG A 48 11.87 -18.37 0.83
C ARG A 48 12.36 -18.11 2.27
N CYS A 49 13.65 -17.90 2.51
CA CYS A 49 14.09 -17.33 3.77
C CYS A 49 13.41 -15.98 4.03
N ARG A 50 13.22 -15.65 5.30
CA ARG A 50 12.59 -14.42 5.74
C ARG A 50 13.66 -13.49 6.29
N VAL A 51 13.60 -12.22 5.90
CA VAL A 51 14.44 -11.17 6.49
C VAL A 51 13.51 -10.13 7.08
N PHE A 52 13.76 -9.73 8.31
CA PHE A 52 12.84 -8.87 9.05
C PHE A 52 13.53 -8.09 10.17
N ALA A 53 12.86 -7.02 10.59
CA ALA A 53 13.08 -6.40 11.90
C ALA A 53 11.91 -6.78 12.82
N ALA A 54 12.21 -7.37 13.97
CA ALA A 54 11.20 -7.83 14.91
C ALA A 54 10.25 -6.70 15.35
N ASP A 55 8.97 -7.04 15.55
CA ASP A 55 7.88 -6.15 15.95
C ASP A 55 7.65 -4.95 15.02
N THR A 56 8.14 -5.02 13.78
CA THR A 56 7.91 -4.01 12.75
C THR A 56 7.32 -4.62 11.48
N GLU A 57 6.84 -3.77 10.58
CA GLU A 57 6.43 -4.17 9.23
C GLU A 57 7.62 -4.38 8.28
N ILE A 58 8.83 -3.97 8.69
CA ILE A 58 10.02 -4.05 7.82
C ILE A 58 10.45 -5.49 7.66
N GLY A 59 10.29 -6.02 6.46
CA GLY A 59 10.67 -7.38 6.15
C GLY A 59 10.02 -7.93 4.90
N GLY A 60 10.46 -9.14 4.53
CA GLY A 60 9.95 -9.83 3.35
C GLY A 60 10.53 -11.23 3.21
N ILE A 61 10.15 -11.88 2.13
CA ILE A 61 10.58 -13.24 1.78
C ILE A 61 11.45 -13.19 0.54
N LEU A 62 12.61 -13.83 0.60
CA LEU A 62 13.61 -13.85 -0.47
C LEU A 62 13.13 -14.68 -1.66
N GLY A 63 13.08 -14.07 -2.85
CA GLY A 63 12.55 -14.68 -4.08
C GLY A 63 13.49 -14.62 -5.27
N GLU A 64 14.40 -13.65 -5.34
CA GLU A 64 15.34 -13.46 -6.44
C GLU A 64 16.74 -13.17 -5.90
N LEU A 65 17.75 -13.79 -6.48
CA LEU A 65 19.15 -13.62 -6.10
C LEU A 65 19.93 -12.96 -7.21
N GLY A 66 20.64 -11.89 -6.91
CA GLY A 66 21.65 -11.25 -7.77
C GLY A 66 23.01 -11.20 -7.11
N ASP A 67 24.05 -11.41 -7.89
CA ASP A 67 25.44 -11.29 -7.47
C ASP A 67 26.15 -10.20 -8.28
N ASN A 68 26.89 -9.33 -7.60
CA ASN A 68 27.70 -8.30 -8.22
C ASN A 68 29.16 -8.41 -7.73
N THR A 69 29.94 -9.16 -8.45
CA THR A 69 31.35 -9.42 -8.13
C THR A 69 32.21 -8.16 -8.19
N SER A 70 31.84 -7.16 -9.01
CA SER A 70 32.59 -5.90 -9.08
C SER A 70 32.32 -5.00 -7.88
N ALA A 71 31.14 -5.07 -7.28
CA ALA A 71 30.78 -4.33 -6.08
C ALA A 71 31.00 -5.17 -4.80
N GLU A 72 31.40 -6.42 -4.93
CA GLU A 72 31.56 -7.39 -3.84
C GLU A 72 30.28 -7.52 -2.97
N THR A 73 29.12 -7.52 -3.61
CA THR A 73 27.83 -7.57 -2.94
C THR A 73 26.92 -8.64 -3.50
N ILE A 74 26.07 -9.17 -2.64
CA ILE A 74 24.94 -10.05 -2.97
C ILE A 74 23.66 -9.30 -2.69
N THR A 75 22.73 -9.34 -3.64
CA THR A 75 21.42 -8.70 -3.54
C THR A 75 20.32 -9.75 -3.62
N TRP A 76 19.44 -9.75 -2.64
CA TRP A 76 18.21 -10.51 -2.67
C TRP A 76 17.03 -9.57 -2.84
N LYS A 77 16.03 -10.00 -3.63
CA LYS A 77 14.76 -9.32 -3.79
C LYS A 77 13.61 -10.27 -3.48
N GLY A 78 12.47 -9.71 -3.16
CA GLY A 78 11.25 -10.45 -2.93
C GLY A 78 10.10 -9.51 -2.59
N TYR A 79 8.94 -10.05 -2.28
CA TYR A 79 7.84 -9.25 -1.79
C TYR A 79 7.97 -8.98 -0.30
N ASN A 80 7.57 -7.76 0.13
CA ASN A 80 7.27 -7.47 1.52
C ASN A 80 5.96 -8.17 1.95
N TRP A 81 5.54 -8.00 3.20
CA TRP A 81 4.35 -8.67 3.73
C TRP A 81 3.06 -8.26 3.00
N ARG A 82 2.88 -6.98 2.67
CA ARG A 82 1.74 -6.48 1.89
C ARG A 82 1.77 -7.02 0.46
N GLY A 83 2.94 -7.12 -0.13
CA GLY A 83 3.12 -7.70 -1.46
C GLY A 83 2.56 -9.11 -1.56
N TYR A 84 2.81 -9.97 -0.55
CA TYR A 84 2.22 -11.30 -0.52
C TYR A 84 0.70 -11.30 -0.40
N MET A 85 0.11 -10.34 0.32
CA MET A 85 -1.36 -10.20 0.40
C MET A 85 -1.92 -9.70 -0.93
N ALA A 86 -1.20 -8.85 -1.65
CA ALA A 86 -1.59 -8.36 -2.96
C ALA A 86 -1.56 -9.44 -4.06
N GLU A 87 -0.75 -10.49 -3.90
CA GLU A 87 -0.71 -11.65 -4.80
C GLU A 87 -1.86 -12.65 -4.58
N LYS A 88 -2.80 -12.36 -3.69
CA LYS A 88 -4.01 -13.16 -3.47
C LYS A 88 -5.24 -12.38 -3.91
N VAL A 89 -6.21 -13.08 -4.45
CA VAL A 89 -7.45 -12.51 -4.97
C VAL A 89 -8.64 -12.96 -4.13
N ILE A 90 -9.57 -12.05 -3.88
CA ILE A 90 -10.89 -12.36 -3.29
C ILE A 90 -11.82 -12.74 -4.44
N GLU A 91 -12.13 -14.02 -4.56
CA GLU A 91 -13.03 -14.55 -5.59
C GLU A 91 -14.45 -14.67 -5.03
N PRO A 92 -15.49 -14.29 -5.79
CA PRO A 92 -16.86 -14.58 -5.41
C PRO A 92 -17.08 -16.09 -5.21
N PRO A 93 -17.84 -16.51 -4.18
CA PRO A 93 -18.19 -17.91 -4.02
C PRO A 93 -18.98 -18.43 -5.23
N SER A 94 -18.87 -19.72 -5.52
CA SER A 94 -19.56 -20.33 -6.66
C SER A 94 -21.07 -20.04 -6.64
N GLY A 95 -21.56 -19.47 -7.74
CA GLY A 95 -22.98 -19.11 -7.89
C GLY A 95 -23.38 -17.76 -7.25
N GLN A 96 -22.41 -16.98 -6.77
CA GLN A 96 -22.62 -15.63 -6.26
C GLN A 96 -21.90 -14.59 -7.16
N ASP A 97 -22.47 -13.41 -7.26
CA ASP A 97 -21.87 -12.32 -8.05
C ASP A 97 -20.71 -11.65 -7.30
N TYR A 98 -20.79 -11.60 -5.96
CA TYR A 98 -19.83 -10.92 -5.09
C TYR A 98 -19.50 -11.76 -3.86
N TYR A 99 -18.34 -11.49 -3.27
CA TYR A 99 -18.00 -11.97 -1.95
C TYR A 99 -18.49 -10.96 -0.92
N THR A 100 -19.35 -11.39 0.00
CA THR A 100 -19.93 -10.54 1.04
C THR A 100 -19.58 -11.09 2.42
N VAL A 101 -19.19 -10.23 3.36
CA VAL A 101 -18.83 -10.61 4.72
C VAL A 101 -19.63 -9.85 5.77
N THR A 102 -19.83 -10.52 6.89
CA THR A 102 -20.40 -9.94 8.12
C THR A 102 -19.67 -10.55 9.30
N GLY A 103 -19.15 -9.73 10.19
CA GLY A 103 -18.41 -10.23 11.36
C GLY A 103 -17.58 -9.14 12.03
N GLU A 104 -17.03 -9.49 13.16
CA GLU A 104 -16.01 -8.69 13.85
C GLU A 104 -14.75 -8.62 12.98
N LEU A 105 -14.03 -7.49 13.02
CA LEU A 105 -12.97 -7.19 12.05
C LEU A 105 -11.87 -8.25 12.04
N ASN A 106 -11.29 -8.60 13.18
CA ASN A 106 -10.21 -9.59 13.23
C ASN A 106 -10.70 -11.00 12.87
N ASN A 107 -11.96 -11.34 13.13
CA ASN A 107 -12.51 -12.61 12.68
C ASN A 107 -12.63 -12.66 11.15
N VAL A 108 -13.08 -11.58 10.51
CA VAL A 108 -13.15 -11.48 9.04
C VAL A 108 -11.73 -11.53 8.45
N LEU A 109 -10.76 -10.83 9.04
CA LEU A 109 -9.35 -10.91 8.60
C LEU A 109 -8.84 -12.35 8.70
N ARG A 110 -9.08 -13.04 9.81
CA ARG A 110 -8.63 -14.42 10.05
C ARG A 110 -9.18 -15.37 9.00
N ASP A 111 -10.47 -15.29 8.74
CA ASP A 111 -11.15 -16.18 7.77
C ASP A 111 -10.61 -15.97 6.34
N LEU A 112 -10.19 -14.77 6.00
CA LEU A 112 -9.68 -14.44 4.67
C LEU A 112 -8.17 -14.61 4.53
N ILE A 113 -7.37 -14.42 5.58
CA ILE A 113 -5.91 -14.44 5.54
C ILE A 113 -5.36 -15.84 5.83
N GLU A 114 -5.64 -16.41 7.00
CA GLU A 114 -4.94 -17.60 7.47
C GLU A 114 -5.05 -18.81 6.53
N PRO A 115 -6.21 -19.13 5.92
CA PRO A 115 -6.32 -20.26 5.00
C PRO A 115 -5.44 -20.13 3.74
N ARG A 116 -5.02 -18.90 3.40
CA ARG A 116 -4.27 -18.59 2.17
C ARG A 116 -2.75 -18.65 2.35
N PHE A 117 -2.25 -18.61 3.59
CA PHE A 117 -0.82 -18.43 3.86
C PHE A 117 -0.16 -19.51 4.71
N GLY A 118 -0.89 -20.58 5.05
CA GLY A 118 -0.32 -21.79 5.67
C GLY A 118 0.45 -21.52 6.99
N GLY A 119 -0.04 -20.62 7.83
CA GLY A 119 0.56 -20.30 9.13
C GLY A 119 1.68 -19.26 9.08
N VAL A 120 2.02 -18.73 7.91
CA VAL A 120 2.99 -17.61 7.81
C VAL A 120 2.37 -16.31 8.31
N PHE A 121 1.08 -16.08 8.05
CA PHE A 121 0.31 -14.95 8.52
C PHE A 121 -0.70 -15.43 9.56
N VAL A 122 -0.78 -14.73 10.68
CA VAL A 122 -1.64 -15.03 11.82
C VAL A 122 -2.40 -13.78 12.23
N VAL A 123 -3.68 -13.93 12.48
CA VAL A 123 -4.54 -12.84 13.00
C VAL A 123 -4.87 -13.13 14.47
N PRO A 124 -4.57 -12.21 15.41
CA PRO A 124 -4.81 -12.46 16.82
C PRO A 124 -6.31 -12.59 17.13
N GLU A 125 -6.63 -13.29 18.20
CA GLU A 125 -8.03 -13.48 18.67
C GLU A 125 -8.61 -12.24 19.36
N THR A 126 -7.88 -11.12 19.35
CA THR A 126 -8.30 -9.86 19.96
C THR A 126 -9.55 -9.32 19.28
N ASP A 127 -10.59 -9.03 20.06
CA ASP A 127 -11.82 -8.42 19.58
C ASP A 127 -11.64 -6.90 19.47
N THR A 128 -11.87 -6.32 18.31
CA THR A 128 -11.79 -4.87 18.07
C THR A 128 -13.04 -4.13 18.59
N GLY A 129 -14.11 -4.85 18.91
CA GLY A 129 -15.42 -4.29 19.26
C GLY A 129 -16.19 -3.70 18.07
N VAL A 130 -15.66 -3.81 16.85
CA VAL A 130 -16.26 -3.29 15.61
C VAL A 130 -16.63 -4.43 14.68
N THR A 131 -17.81 -4.32 14.08
CA THR A 131 -18.36 -5.34 13.18
C THR A 131 -18.74 -4.70 11.85
N VAL A 132 -18.33 -5.31 10.73
CA VAL A 132 -18.88 -5.02 9.41
C VAL A 132 -20.15 -5.83 9.17
N SER A 133 -21.11 -5.28 8.46
CA SER A 133 -22.38 -5.94 8.18
C SER A 133 -22.71 -5.87 6.69
N GLY A 134 -22.63 -7.01 6.02
CA GLY A 134 -22.93 -7.11 4.59
C GLY A 134 -21.94 -6.35 3.71
N TYR A 135 -20.69 -6.20 4.13
CA TYR A 135 -19.67 -5.57 3.30
C TYR A 135 -19.41 -6.42 2.03
N GLN A 136 -19.50 -5.79 0.89
CA GLN A 136 -19.36 -6.43 -0.41
C GLN A 136 -18.02 -6.03 -1.05
N PHE A 137 -17.12 -6.99 -1.21
CA PHE A 137 -15.85 -6.75 -1.88
C PHE A 137 -16.02 -6.46 -3.37
N ALA A 138 -15.15 -5.61 -3.92
CA ALA A 138 -15.03 -5.46 -5.36
C ALA A 138 -14.67 -6.80 -5.99
N ARG A 139 -15.25 -7.07 -7.16
CA ARG A 139 -15.10 -8.37 -7.81
C ARG A 139 -13.66 -8.61 -8.25
N TYR A 140 -13.08 -9.72 -7.82
CA TYR A 140 -11.68 -10.10 -8.09
C TYR A 140 -10.64 -9.04 -7.63
N CYS A 141 -10.94 -8.26 -6.60
CA CYS A 141 -9.94 -7.39 -5.98
C CYS A 141 -8.83 -8.21 -5.34
N THR A 142 -7.66 -7.62 -5.14
CA THR A 142 -6.61 -8.26 -4.36
C THR A 142 -7.04 -8.39 -2.89
N LEU A 143 -6.48 -9.34 -2.17
CA LEU A 143 -6.77 -9.49 -0.74
C LEU A 143 -6.36 -8.23 0.03
N LEU A 144 -5.23 -7.62 -0.34
CA LEU A 144 -4.75 -6.40 0.30
C LEU A 144 -5.72 -5.24 0.06
N ASP A 145 -6.08 -4.96 -1.21
CA ASP A 145 -6.93 -3.82 -1.53
C ASP A 145 -8.32 -4.00 -0.91
N GLY A 146 -8.93 -5.20 -1.05
CA GLY A 146 -10.25 -5.47 -0.48
C GLY A 146 -10.30 -5.31 1.04
N LEU A 147 -9.29 -5.81 1.76
CA LEU A 147 -9.24 -5.65 3.22
C LEU A 147 -8.94 -4.21 3.63
N THR A 148 -8.09 -3.50 2.90
CA THR A 148 -7.81 -2.08 3.14
C THR A 148 -9.07 -1.24 2.99
N ASP A 149 -9.80 -1.39 1.87
CA ASP A 149 -11.06 -0.66 1.61
C ASP A 149 -12.10 -0.96 2.70
N MET A 150 -12.26 -2.24 3.06
CA MET A 150 -13.20 -2.65 4.10
C MET A 150 -12.91 -2.00 5.46
N LEU A 151 -11.66 -1.97 5.86
CA LEU A 151 -11.25 -1.41 7.14
C LEU A 151 -11.37 0.12 7.15
N GLN A 152 -11.02 0.79 6.06
CA GLN A 152 -11.14 2.24 5.93
C GLN A 152 -12.58 2.73 6.07
N GLU A 153 -13.57 1.98 5.55
CA GLU A 153 -14.99 2.34 5.71
C GLU A 153 -15.44 2.45 7.18
N VAL A 154 -14.76 1.73 8.06
CA VAL A 154 -15.07 1.73 9.50
C VAL A 154 -14.02 2.46 10.35
N GLY A 155 -13.10 3.21 9.71
CA GLY A 155 -12.08 3.98 10.40
C GLY A 155 -10.93 3.15 10.98
N TYR A 156 -10.66 1.98 10.37
CA TYR A 156 -9.59 1.06 10.76
C TYR A 156 -8.59 0.89 9.62
N ARG A 157 -7.40 0.38 9.95
CA ARG A 157 -6.34 0.01 9.02
C ARG A 157 -5.70 -1.32 9.37
N LEU A 158 -4.96 -1.90 8.43
CA LEU A 158 -4.12 -3.06 8.70
C LEU A 158 -2.88 -2.64 9.49
N ASN A 159 -2.62 -3.32 10.58
CA ASN A 159 -1.36 -3.32 11.31
C ASN A 159 -0.64 -4.62 11.04
N ILE A 160 0.56 -4.55 10.46
CA ILE A 160 1.37 -5.70 10.08
C ILE A 160 2.70 -5.61 10.80
N ARG A 161 3.11 -6.71 11.45
CA ARG A 161 4.41 -6.81 12.11
C ARG A 161 4.91 -8.26 12.12
N TYR A 162 6.21 -8.43 12.14
CA TYR A 162 6.79 -9.76 12.28
C TYR A 162 7.03 -10.10 13.74
N ASN A 163 6.45 -11.18 14.21
CA ASN A 163 6.72 -11.77 15.52
C ASN A 163 7.76 -12.88 15.35
N GLU A 164 8.89 -12.76 16.02
CA GLU A 164 9.99 -13.74 15.93
C GLU A 164 9.70 -15.05 16.66
N GLY A 165 8.63 -15.11 17.45
CA GLY A 165 8.30 -16.26 18.29
C GLY A 165 9.15 -16.32 19.56
N GLU A 166 8.84 -17.28 20.42
CA GLU A 166 9.66 -17.61 21.58
C GLU A 166 10.91 -18.39 21.14
N PRO A 167 11.97 -18.44 21.96
CA PRO A 167 13.17 -19.20 21.63
C PRO A 167 12.87 -20.64 21.20
N ASN A 168 13.32 -21.02 20.01
CA ASN A 168 13.05 -22.28 19.31
C ASN A 168 11.66 -22.43 18.67
N GLU A 169 10.83 -21.42 18.67
CA GLU A 169 9.61 -21.37 17.87
C GLU A 169 9.86 -20.79 16.48
N CYS A 170 8.86 -20.93 15.61
CA CYS A 170 8.89 -20.33 14.29
C CYS A 170 8.25 -18.94 14.36
N GLY A 171 8.93 -17.93 13.83
CA GLY A 171 8.36 -16.61 13.68
C GLY A 171 7.27 -16.56 12.60
N TYR A 172 6.38 -15.58 12.71
CA TYR A 172 5.24 -15.38 11.81
C TYR A 172 4.87 -13.91 11.69
N VAL A 173 4.11 -13.58 10.67
CA VAL A 173 3.58 -12.22 10.43
C VAL A 173 2.25 -12.09 11.16
N VAL A 174 2.16 -11.13 12.07
CA VAL A 174 0.89 -10.75 12.70
C VAL A 174 0.21 -9.71 11.84
N VAL A 175 -1.08 -9.92 11.55
CA VAL A 175 -1.94 -8.97 10.84
C VAL A 175 -3.19 -8.74 11.68
N GLU A 176 -3.47 -7.49 12.01
CA GLU A 176 -4.62 -7.14 12.84
C GLU A 176 -5.25 -5.81 12.39
N ALA A 177 -6.52 -5.65 12.69
CA ALA A 177 -7.23 -4.39 12.48
C ALA A 177 -6.99 -3.46 13.67
N VAL A 178 -6.53 -2.23 13.41
CA VAL A 178 -6.35 -1.18 14.43
C VAL A 178 -7.03 0.11 13.97
N PRO A 179 -7.50 0.97 14.88
CA PRO A 179 -8.05 2.26 14.53
C PRO A 179 -7.03 3.11 13.74
N ILE A 180 -7.52 3.87 12.77
CA ILE A 180 -6.73 4.92 12.11
C ILE A 180 -6.43 6.01 13.12
N VAL A 181 -5.17 6.44 13.21
CA VAL A 181 -4.76 7.56 14.04
C VAL A 181 -4.63 8.80 13.16
N ASP A 182 -5.28 9.89 13.58
CA ASP A 182 -5.17 11.19 12.90
C ASP A 182 -4.17 12.07 13.65
N TYR A 183 -2.98 12.22 13.06
CA TYR A 183 -1.92 13.08 13.56
C TYR A 183 -1.96 14.49 12.95
N SER A 184 -2.92 14.82 12.10
CA SER A 184 -2.93 16.07 11.35
C SER A 184 -3.00 17.33 12.23
N SER A 185 -3.64 17.21 13.40
CA SER A 185 -3.74 18.30 14.38
C SER A 185 -2.51 18.42 15.28
N GLU A 186 -1.77 17.34 15.49
CA GLU A 186 -0.57 17.31 16.33
C GLU A 186 0.68 17.70 15.53
N ILE A 187 0.67 17.35 14.25
CA ILE A 187 1.70 17.68 13.28
C ILE A 187 1.23 18.88 12.46
N GLU A 188 0.98 20.01 13.09
CA GLU A 188 0.92 21.26 12.34
C GLU A 188 2.35 21.64 11.96
N LEU A 189 2.74 21.23 10.76
CA LEU A 189 4.07 21.43 10.21
C LEU A 189 4.27 22.91 9.94
N SER A 190 4.73 23.63 10.93
CA SER A 190 5.17 24.99 10.77
C SER A 190 6.64 25.01 10.30
N GLN A 191 7.06 26.07 9.64
CA GLN A 191 8.48 26.33 9.36
C GLN A 191 9.34 26.30 10.64
N ASP A 192 8.72 26.51 11.80
CA ASP A 192 9.37 26.47 13.12
C ASP A 192 9.68 25.05 13.60
N SER A 193 9.07 24.02 13.02
CA SER A 193 9.24 22.61 13.44
C SER A 193 10.48 21.92 12.87
N GLN A 194 11.29 22.59 12.05
CA GLN A 194 12.49 22.05 11.36
C GLN A 194 12.24 20.82 10.48
N LEU A 195 10.99 20.57 10.10
CA LEU A 195 10.65 19.46 9.21
C LEU A 195 10.75 19.89 7.77
N ASN A 196 11.43 19.07 6.98
CA ASN A 196 11.46 19.22 5.54
C ASN A 196 10.26 18.48 4.96
N PHE A 197 9.43 19.21 4.23
CA PHE A 197 8.35 18.62 3.45
C PHE A 197 8.33 19.22 2.04
N LYS A 198 7.77 18.49 1.12
CA LYS A 198 7.53 18.93 -0.25
C LYS A 198 6.05 18.76 -0.56
N MET A 199 5.40 19.87 -0.86
CA MET A 199 4.00 19.92 -1.27
C MET A 199 3.92 20.30 -2.74
N GLN A 200 3.08 19.62 -3.50
CA GLN A 200 2.75 20.00 -4.87
C GLN A 200 1.25 19.92 -5.07
N ASP A 201 0.66 20.98 -5.56
CA ASP A 201 -0.74 21.05 -5.96
C ASP A 201 -0.81 21.24 -7.49
N LYS A 202 -1.19 20.17 -8.19
CA LYS A 202 -1.34 20.15 -9.64
C LYS A 202 -2.82 20.32 -9.98
N ARG A 203 -3.16 21.48 -10.59
CA ARG A 203 -4.53 21.89 -10.95
C ARG A 203 -4.79 21.89 -12.45
N ASN A 204 -4.02 21.15 -13.22
CA ASN A 204 -4.18 21.02 -14.65
C ASN A 204 -4.31 19.54 -15.08
N GLY A 205 -4.95 18.78 -14.26
CA GLY A 205 -5.31 17.37 -14.54
C GLY A 205 -6.47 17.28 -15.52
N VAL A 206 -6.68 16.08 -16.04
CA VAL A 206 -7.81 15.77 -16.92
C VAL A 206 -9.07 15.75 -16.09
N ASN A 207 -10.11 16.46 -16.54
CA ASN A 207 -11.41 16.48 -15.86
C ASN A 207 -12.57 16.00 -16.76
N HIS A 208 -12.28 15.69 -18.02
CA HIS A 208 -13.21 15.04 -18.94
C HIS A 208 -12.49 13.91 -19.67
N LEU A 209 -12.90 12.65 -19.45
CA LEU A 209 -12.38 11.49 -20.15
C LEU A 209 -13.43 10.93 -21.11
N ILE A 210 -13.08 10.87 -22.38
CA ILE A 210 -13.89 10.24 -23.42
C ILE A 210 -13.39 8.80 -23.57
N VAL A 211 -14.21 7.84 -23.14
CA VAL A 211 -13.87 6.42 -23.14
C VAL A 211 -14.50 5.76 -24.34
N LEU A 212 -13.68 5.17 -25.19
CA LEU A 212 -14.09 4.56 -26.46
C LEU A 212 -14.05 3.03 -26.35
N GLY A 213 -15.19 2.40 -26.54
CA GLY A 213 -15.38 0.94 -26.49
C GLY A 213 -15.46 0.28 -27.86
N LYS A 214 -16.23 -0.81 -27.93
CA LYS A 214 -16.50 -1.58 -29.14
C LYS A 214 -17.27 -0.78 -30.18
N GLY A 215 -17.18 -1.21 -31.45
CA GLY A 215 -17.86 -0.63 -32.60
C GLY A 215 -17.00 0.34 -33.38
N GLU A 216 -17.57 0.86 -34.47
CA GLU A 216 -16.92 1.79 -35.39
C GLU A 216 -17.81 3.00 -35.67
N LEU A 217 -17.20 4.15 -35.87
CA LEU A 217 -17.88 5.38 -36.26
C LEU A 217 -19.06 5.71 -35.33
N LYS A 218 -20.26 5.89 -35.87
CA LYS A 218 -21.48 6.24 -35.10
C LYS A 218 -22.01 5.10 -34.22
N ASP A 219 -21.62 3.87 -34.51
CA ASP A 219 -22.07 2.66 -33.80
C ASP A 219 -21.06 2.25 -32.70
N ARG A 220 -20.06 3.09 -32.43
CA ARG A 220 -19.07 2.88 -31.38
C ARG A 220 -19.64 3.25 -30.01
N THR A 221 -19.39 2.40 -29.01
CA THR A 221 -19.66 2.74 -27.61
C THR A 221 -18.76 3.90 -27.20
N VAL A 222 -19.38 4.98 -26.69
CA VAL A 222 -18.69 6.16 -26.16
C VAL A 222 -19.25 6.49 -24.78
N ILE A 223 -18.38 6.55 -23.78
CA ILE A 223 -18.74 6.93 -22.41
C ILE A 223 -17.99 8.22 -22.07
N HIS A 224 -18.70 9.21 -21.55
CA HIS A 224 -18.12 10.44 -21.04
C HIS A 224 -18.08 10.37 -19.51
N LEU A 225 -16.90 10.62 -18.94
CA LEU A 225 -16.65 10.68 -17.51
C LEU A 225 -16.12 12.08 -17.16
N TYR A 226 -16.73 12.71 -16.16
CA TYR A 226 -16.42 14.06 -15.77
C TYR A 226 -16.08 14.13 -14.28
N VAL A 227 -14.99 14.83 -13.94
CA VAL A 227 -14.67 15.18 -12.57
C VAL A 227 -15.60 16.28 -12.09
N GLN A 228 -16.15 16.13 -10.88
CA GLN A 228 -17.00 17.12 -10.25
C GLN A 228 -16.17 18.06 -9.35
N GLU A 229 -16.79 19.08 -8.77
CA GLU A 229 -16.15 20.04 -7.87
C GLU A 229 -15.52 19.38 -6.64
N ASP A 230 -16.15 18.33 -6.13
CA ASP A 230 -15.72 17.57 -4.97
C ASP A 230 -14.71 16.48 -5.29
N GLY A 231 -14.23 16.41 -6.56
CA GLY A 231 -13.31 15.37 -7.02
C GLY A 231 -13.99 14.03 -7.38
N SER A 232 -15.29 13.88 -7.15
CA SER A 232 -16.02 12.68 -7.58
C SER A 232 -16.12 12.60 -9.11
N ILE A 233 -16.27 11.37 -9.65
CA ILE A 233 -16.41 11.14 -11.08
C ILE A 233 -17.87 10.82 -11.41
N GLY A 234 -18.48 11.65 -12.27
CA GLY A 234 -19.85 11.55 -12.71
C GLY A 234 -20.03 11.51 -14.22
N ASN A 235 -21.30 11.61 -14.65
CA ASN A 235 -21.71 11.63 -16.07
C ASN A 235 -22.11 13.02 -16.55
N THR A 236 -22.10 14.02 -15.67
CA THR A 236 -22.51 15.39 -15.97
C THR A 236 -21.29 16.27 -16.00
N GLN A 237 -21.17 17.05 -17.07
CA GLN A 237 -20.09 18.01 -17.21
C GLN A 237 -20.19 19.10 -16.14
N TYR A 238 -19.11 19.34 -15.40
CA TYR A 238 -18.96 20.43 -14.44
C TYR A 238 -18.05 21.53 -14.99
N TYR A 239 -16.85 21.18 -15.43
CA TYR A 239 -15.90 22.11 -16.03
C TYR A 239 -16.23 22.37 -17.49
N SER A 240 -16.00 23.60 -17.97
CA SER A 240 -16.26 23.99 -19.37
C SER A 240 -15.31 25.08 -19.84
N GLY A 241 -15.20 25.24 -21.16
CA GLY A 241 -14.34 26.24 -21.77
C GLY A 241 -12.87 25.99 -21.52
N ILE A 242 -12.13 26.99 -21.02
CA ILE A 242 -10.69 26.86 -20.77
C ILE A 242 -10.37 25.93 -19.58
N ASP A 243 -11.32 25.74 -18.68
CA ASP A 243 -11.16 24.90 -17.50
C ASP A 243 -11.42 23.43 -17.80
N GLU A 244 -11.95 23.10 -18.99
CA GLU A 244 -12.14 21.72 -19.44
C GLU A 244 -10.85 21.18 -20.05
N ILE A 245 -10.35 20.07 -19.49
CA ILE A 245 -9.16 19.36 -19.98
C ILE A 245 -9.56 17.95 -20.36
N GLU A 246 -9.59 17.69 -21.66
CA GLU A 246 -10.08 16.44 -22.23
C GLU A 246 -8.95 15.44 -22.52
N ARG A 247 -9.27 14.15 -22.41
CA ARG A 247 -8.44 13.03 -22.92
C ARG A 247 -9.34 11.93 -23.47
N VAL A 248 -8.75 11.13 -24.32
CA VAL A 248 -9.40 9.95 -24.88
C VAL A 248 -8.71 8.70 -24.33
N TYR A 249 -9.48 7.74 -23.88
CA TYR A 249 -9.05 6.40 -23.51
C TYR A 249 -9.80 5.38 -24.38
N GLU A 250 -9.12 4.38 -24.90
CA GLU A 250 -9.68 3.38 -25.80
C GLU A 250 -9.44 1.96 -25.28
N ASN A 251 -10.53 1.18 -25.13
CA ASN A 251 -10.47 -0.26 -24.93
C ASN A 251 -11.61 -0.94 -25.73
N THR A 252 -11.27 -1.47 -26.88
CA THR A 252 -12.21 -2.15 -27.79
C THR A 252 -12.55 -3.58 -27.38
N SER A 253 -11.93 -4.12 -26.35
CA SER A 253 -12.13 -5.50 -25.87
C SER A 253 -13.11 -5.60 -24.71
N ALA A 254 -13.21 -4.55 -23.88
CA ALA A 254 -14.05 -4.50 -22.70
C ALA A 254 -15.56 -4.48 -23.03
N ASP A 255 -16.39 -5.01 -22.16
CA ASP A 255 -17.82 -4.73 -22.16
C ASP A 255 -18.12 -3.35 -21.56
N ASP A 256 -19.37 -2.86 -21.63
CA ASP A 256 -19.70 -1.50 -21.20
C ASP A 256 -19.47 -1.24 -19.72
N SER A 257 -19.63 -2.23 -18.85
CA SER A 257 -19.42 -2.11 -17.40
C SER A 257 -17.93 -2.09 -17.04
N GLU A 258 -17.17 -2.97 -17.66
CA GLU A 258 -15.71 -3.03 -17.55
C GLU A 258 -15.08 -1.77 -18.15
N LEU A 259 -15.51 -1.34 -19.32
CA LEU A 259 -15.06 -0.13 -20.00
C LEU A 259 -15.24 1.12 -19.11
N ARG A 260 -16.39 1.22 -18.42
CA ARG A 260 -16.66 2.33 -17.48
C ARG A 260 -15.74 2.27 -16.27
N SER A 261 -15.58 1.09 -15.68
CA SER A 261 -14.71 0.90 -14.49
C SER A 261 -13.25 1.24 -14.80
N GLU A 262 -12.74 0.78 -15.93
CA GLU A 262 -11.40 1.12 -16.40
C GLU A 262 -11.26 2.61 -16.70
N GLY A 263 -12.26 3.22 -17.34
CA GLY A 263 -12.29 4.66 -17.61
C GLY A 263 -12.20 5.48 -16.32
N ILE A 264 -12.92 5.09 -15.26
CA ILE A 264 -12.83 5.72 -13.94
C ILE A 264 -11.42 5.59 -13.36
N LYS A 265 -10.84 4.39 -13.43
CA LYS A 265 -9.45 4.15 -12.96
C LYS A 265 -8.44 5.01 -13.73
N GLN A 266 -8.59 5.12 -15.05
CA GLN A 266 -7.72 5.96 -15.87
C GLN A 266 -7.88 7.44 -15.54
N LEU A 267 -9.12 7.93 -15.36
CA LEU A 267 -9.38 9.33 -15.04
C LEU A 267 -8.81 9.69 -13.67
N ARG A 268 -8.95 8.83 -12.65
CA ARG A 268 -8.34 9.04 -11.33
C ARG A 268 -6.81 9.22 -11.40
N GLY A 269 -6.12 8.52 -12.29
CA GLY A 269 -4.68 8.67 -12.50
C GLY A 269 -4.29 9.97 -13.24
N LEU A 270 -5.22 10.63 -13.91
CA LEU A 270 -4.97 11.79 -14.78
C LEU A 270 -5.52 13.11 -14.22
N MET A 271 -6.45 13.07 -13.27
CA MET A 271 -7.10 14.26 -12.70
C MET A 271 -6.13 15.12 -11.87
N ASP A 272 -6.62 16.22 -11.34
CA ASP A 272 -5.88 17.07 -10.41
C ASP A 272 -5.30 16.24 -9.28
N LYS A 273 -4.08 16.55 -8.89
CA LYS A 273 -3.37 15.77 -7.88
C LYS A 273 -2.62 16.67 -6.91
N GLN A 274 -2.83 16.43 -5.63
CA GLN A 274 -1.98 16.97 -4.59
C GLN A 274 -1.02 15.89 -4.11
N THR A 275 0.24 16.20 -3.99
CA THR A 275 1.25 15.31 -3.43
C THR A 275 1.93 15.95 -2.23
N PHE A 276 2.22 15.14 -1.24
CA PHE A 276 2.91 15.54 -0.02
C PHE A 276 3.95 14.48 0.31
N GLU A 277 5.18 14.90 0.42
CA GLU A 277 6.32 14.07 0.82
C GLU A 277 6.91 14.68 2.09
N MET A 278 7.18 13.89 3.11
CA MET A 278 7.68 14.35 4.38
C MET A 278 8.62 13.35 5.02
N ASP A 279 9.61 13.86 5.74
CA ASP A 279 10.47 13.11 6.65
C ASP A 279 9.96 13.31 8.08
N VAL A 280 9.38 12.26 8.67
CA VAL A 280 8.75 12.30 10.01
C VAL A 280 9.69 11.84 11.12
N GLU A 281 10.90 11.33 10.80
CA GLU A 281 11.84 10.82 11.81
C GLU A 281 12.17 11.87 12.89
N ALA A 282 12.18 13.14 12.51
CA ALA A 282 12.45 14.25 13.42
C ALA A 282 11.37 14.42 14.52
N LEU A 283 10.18 13.84 14.35
CA LEU A 283 9.06 13.99 15.30
C LEU A 283 9.00 12.91 16.37
N GLY A 284 9.71 11.79 16.18
CA GLY A 284 9.64 10.64 17.09
C GLY A 284 8.26 9.96 17.12
N ILE A 285 7.44 10.18 16.09
CA ILE A 285 6.11 9.59 15.95
C ILE A 285 6.24 8.40 14.99
N ASP A 286 5.69 7.26 15.39
CA ASP A 286 5.64 6.06 14.52
C ASP A 286 4.32 6.04 13.74
N VAL A 287 4.36 6.63 12.57
CA VAL A 287 3.22 6.69 11.64
C VAL A 287 3.19 5.43 10.79
N ALA A 288 2.03 4.85 10.62
CA ALA A 288 1.83 3.66 9.79
C ALA A 288 0.98 3.97 8.55
N ILE A 289 1.00 3.03 7.59
CA ILE A 289 0.14 3.11 6.40
C ILE A 289 -1.33 3.12 6.82
N GLY A 290 -2.07 4.10 6.29
CA GLY A 290 -3.47 4.35 6.62
C GLY A 290 -3.69 5.39 7.73
N ASP A 291 -2.67 5.71 8.54
CA ASP A 291 -2.77 6.83 9.48
C ASP A 291 -2.81 8.17 8.73
N ILE A 292 -3.48 9.17 9.28
CA ILE A 292 -3.61 10.48 8.67
C ILE A 292 -2.51 11.39 9.19
N ILE A 293 -1.74 11.95 8.27
CA ILE A 293 -0.80 13.02 8.55
C ILE A 293 -1.10 14.22 7.69
N GLY A 294 -0.67 15.40 8.13
CA GLY A 294 -0.95 16.62 7.40
C GLY A 294 0.08 17.69 7.67
N GLY A 295 -0.02 18.76 6.90
CA GLY A 295 0.85 19.89 7.07
C GLY A 295 0.31 21.14 6.39
N ARG A 296 0.80 22.29 6.86
CA ARG A 296 0.50 23.60 6.30
C ARG A 296 1.78 24.31 5.90
N ASP A 297 1.85 24.72 4.65
CA ASP A 297 2.87 25.68 4.22
C ASP A 297 2.36 27.12 4.50
N PHE A 298 2.98 27.81 5.45
CA PHE A 298 2.58 29.16 5.83
C PHE A 298 2.93 30.24 4.80
N ILE A 299 3.79 29.93 3.82
CA ILE A 299 4.14 30.87 2.74
C ILE A 299 3.06 30.88 1.67
N THR A 300 2.68 29.69 1.20
CA THR A 300 1.68 29.53 0.14
C THR A 300 0.27 29.39 0.67
N GLY A 301 0.11 29.09 1.96
CA GLY A 301 -1.17 28.79 2.59
C GLY A 301 -1.70 27.38 2.25
N MET A 302 -0.96 26.59 1.49
CA MET A 302 -1.35 25.21 1.18
C MET A 302 -1.47 24.39 2.46
N TYR A 303 -2.55 23.60 2.55
CA TYR A 303 -2.78 22.65 3.62
C TYR A 303 -3.18 21.31 3.02
N MET A 304 -2.66 20.24 3.57
CA MET A 304 -3.07 18.87 3.24
C MET A 304 -3.12 18.03 4.52
N ALA A 305 -4.15 17.21 4.64
CA ALA A 305 -4.23 16.12 5.62
C ALA A 305 -4.83 14.91 4.91
N LYS A 306 -4.07 13.84 4.79
CA LYS A 306 -4.43 12.66 4.00
C LYS A 306 -3.88 11.40 4.66
N PRO A 307 -4.49 10.22 4.39
CA PRO A 307 -3.91 8.94 4.75
C PRO A 307 -2.52 8.74 4.13
N VAL A 308 -1.64 8.11 4.89
CA VAL A 308 -0.36 7.62 4.38
C VAL A 308 -0.63 6.43 3.47
N GLU A 309 -0.33 6.59 2.20
CA GLU A 309 -0.51 5.55 1.18
C GLU A 309 0.69 4.61 1.11
N ASN A 310 1.90 5.17 1.19
CA ASN A 310 3.13 4.42 1.03
C ASN A 310 4.22 4.92 1.99
N ILE A 311 5.06 4.00 2.45
CA ILE A 311 6.26 4.29 3.25
C ILE A 311 7.46 3.66 2.54
N ILE A 312 8.42 4.51 2.13
CA ILE A 312 9.71 4.04 1.63
C ILE A 312 10.67 3.92 2.80
N VAL A 313 11.17 2.71 3.04
CA VAL A 313 12.11 2.43 4.12
C VAL A 313 13.47 2.12 3.53
N LYS A 314 14.49 2.88 3.93
CA LYS A 314 15.89 2.62 3.58
C LYS A 314 16.70 2.41 4.85
N ILE A 315 17.44 1.31 4.88
CA ILE A 315 18.40 1.02 5.95
C ILE A 315 19.77 0.93 5.33
N LYS A 316 20.70 1.72 5.82
CA LYS A 316 22.09 1.70 5.38
C LYS A 316 23.02 1.95 6.56
N ASN A 317 23.98 1.05 6.77
CA ASN A 317 24.92 1.16 7.91
C ASN A 317 24.23 1.28 9.26
N GLY A 318 23.10 0.59 9.46
CA GLY A 318 22.31 0.64 10.70
C GLY A 318 21.45 1.91 10.87
N ILE A 319 21.56 2.88 9.94
CA ILE A 319 20.72 4.08 9.92
C ILE A 319 19.46 3.77 9.15
N VAL A 320 18.31 4.02 9.76
CA VAL A 320 16.98 3.87 9.15
C VAL A 320 16.53 5.24 8.67
N SER A 321 15.98 5.32 7.47
CA SER A 321 15.23 6.48 6.99
C SER A 321 13.89 6.04 6.45
N LYS A 322 12.86 6.79 6.77
CA LYS A 322 11.49 6.57 6.30
C LYS A 322 11.00 7.81 5.56
N GLU A 323 10.51 7.63 4.36
CA GLU A 323 9.83 8.67 3.57
C GLU A 323 8.36 8.29 3.43
N TYR A 324 7.47 9.21 3.74
CA TYR A 324 6.02 8.99 3.73
C TYR A 324 5.41 9.65 2.52
N LYS A 325 4.60 8.91 1.77
CA LYS A 325 3.81 9.42 0.66
C LYS A 325 2.33 9.36 1.03
N LEU A 326 1.64 10.46 0.82
CA LEU A 326 0.22 10.56 1.07
C LEU A 326 -0.57 10.28 -0.20
N GLU A 327 -1.79 9.80 -0.02
CA GLU A 327 -2.74 9.63 -1.10
C GLU A 327 -2.99 10.95 -1.80
N GLY A 328 -2.68 10.99 -3.10
CA GLY A 328 -2.83 12.18 -3.92
C GLY A 328 -4.15 12.16 -4.67
N ASN A 329 -5.05 13.05 -4.34
CA ASN A 329 -6.15 13.54 -5.17
C ASN A 329 -6.32 15.04 -4.98
#